data_145a9cf2e766e88bf11999a648dd83b9
#
_entry.id   145a9cf2e766e88bf11999a648dd83b9
#
_cell.length_a   1.000
_cell.length_b   1.000
_cell.length_c   1.000
_cell.angle_alpha   90.00
_cell.angle_beta   90.00
_cell.angle_gamma   90.00
#
_symmetry.space_group_name_H-M   'P 1'
#
loop_
_entity.id
_entity.type
_entity.pdbx_description
1 polymer ?
#
loop_
_entity_poly.entity_id
_entity_poly.type
_entity_poly.pdbx_seq_one_letter_code
_entity_poly.pdbx_strand_id
1 'polypeptide(L)'
;MKASTWLPVLEALAPGQPLSGEVLGRRLGVTRAAIWQRVQYLMQLGVPIATTDTGYRVEVPLYLPDLKCLAAELTHPVECMPEVDSTNSLLMQGDGSDRTLFTLYQKSGRGRRGRTWVGAPGLCLMGSLARVIAIPAHGINMLPIGVGVRICQYLNALGVPAQ
;
A
#
# COMPACT_ATOMS: atom_id res chain seq x y z
N MET A 1 9.27 -11.80 6.85
CA MET A 1 8.63 -12.66 5.80
C MET A 1 8.67 -11.89 4.50
N LYS A 2 8.83 -12.53 3.34
CA LYS A 2 8.84 -11.83 2.03
C LYS A 2 7.41 -11.56 1.56
N ALA A 3 7.19 -10.48 0.81
CA ALA A 3 5.87 -10.12 0.25
C ALA A 3 5.24 -11.25 -0.57
N SER A 4 6.00 -11.97 -1.37
CA SER A 4 5.53 -13.13 -2.13
C SER A 4 4.88 -14.23 -1.27
N THR A 5 5.11 -14.19 0.03
CA THR A 5 4.59 -15.19 0.97
C THR A 5 3.25 -14.76 1.58
N TRP A 6 3.10 -13.51 1.99
CA TRP A 6 1.89 -13.03 2.69
C TRP A 6 0.85 -12.39 1.76
N LEU A 7 1.28 -11.82 0.62
CA LEU A 7 0.41 -11.11 -0.31
C LEU A 7 -0.75 -11.99 -0.83
N PRO A 8 -0.54 -13.25 -1.26
CA PRO A 8 -1.66 -14.08 -1.72
C PRO A 8 -2.71 -14.37 -0.65
N VAL A 9 -2.32 -14.38 0.64
CA VAL A 9 -3.27 -14.52 1.74
C VAL A 9 -4.07 -13.23 1.92
N LEU A 10 -3.40 -12.08 1.85
CA LEU A 10 -4.06 -10.77 1.91
C LEU A 10 -5.07 -10.60 0.77
N GLU A 11 -4.68 -10.93 -0.47
CA GLU A 11 -5.56 -10.87 -1.65
C GLU A 11 -6.79 -11.78 -1.49
N ALA A 12 -6.59 -12.99 -0.95
CA ALA A 12 -7.70 -13.91 -0.74
C ALA A 12 -8.68 -13.43 0.33
N LEU A 13 -8.19 -12.71 1.36
CA LEU A 13 -9.02 -12.19 2.46
C LEU A 13 -9.61 -10.80 2.16
N ALA A 14 -9.05 -10.06 1.21
CA ALA A 14 -9.44 -8.68 0.90
C ALA A 14 -10.96 -8.47 0.67
N PRO A 15 -11.70 -9.41 0.03
CA PRO A 15 -13.14 -9.28 -0.15
C PRO A 15 -13.97 -9.32 1.16
N GLY A 16 -13.35 -9.61 2.30
CA GLY A 16 -14.01 -9.62 3.61
C GLY A 16 -14.84 -10.87 3.92
N GLN A 17 -14.83 -11.88 3.04
CA GLN A 17 -15.48 -13.16 3.31
C GLN A 17 -14.62 -14.04 4.22
N PRO A 18 -15.19 -14.72 5.22
CA PRO A 18 -14.43 -15.61 6.08
C PRO A 18 -13.91 -16.82 5.29
N LEU A 19 -12.63 -17.14 5.45
CA LEU A 19 -11.98 -18.28 4.80
C LEU A 19 -11.23 -19.11 5.84
N SER A 20 -11.51 -20.43 5.87
CA SER A 20 -10.78 -21.31 6.77
C SER A 20 -9.32 -21.48 6.34
N GLY A 21 -8.45 -21.75 7.32
CA GLY A 21 -7.03 -21.99 7.04
C GLY A 21 -6.81 -23.22 6.13
N GLU A 22 -7.73 -24.16 6.11
CA GLU A 22 -7.71 -25.32 5.19
C GLU A 22 -8.04 -24.89 3.76
N VAL A 23 -9.09 -24.10 3.57
CA VAL A 23 -9.49 -23.57 2.25
C VAL A 23 -8.37 -22.72 1.68
N LEU A 24 -7.79 -21.80 2.47
CA LEU A 24 -6.65 -20.99 2.08
C LEU A 24 -5.43 -21.83 1.72
N GLY A 25 -5.12 -22.85 2.54
CA GLY A 25 -4.01 -23.76 2.30
C GLY A 25 -4.14 -24.51 0.99
N ARG A 26 -5.32 -25.07 0.71
CA ARG A 26 -5.62 -25.76 -0.55
C ARG A 26 -5.53 -24.82 -1.75
N ARG A 27 -6.13 -23.61 -1.65
CA ARG A 27 -6.13 -22.62 -2.72
C ARG A 27 -4.72 -22.12 -3.07
N LEU A 28 -3.85 -21.96 -2.07
CA LEU A 28 -2.51 -21.41 -2.22
C LEU A 28 -1.39 -22.48 -2.27
N GLY A 29 -1.74 -23.75 -2.23
CA GLY A 29 -0.78 -24.86 -2.32
C GLY A 29 0.16 -24.95 -1.12
N VAL A 30 -0.32 -24.61 0.09
CA VAL A 30 0.49 -24.58 1.31
C VAL A 30 -0.23 -25.22 2.49
N THR A 31 0.49 -25.57 3.55
CA THR A 31 -0.08 -26.17 4.76
C THR A 31 -0.92 -25.16 5.56
N ARG A 32 -1.88 -25.66 6.34
CA ARG A 32 -2.66 -24.85 7.29
C ARG A 32 -1.75 -24.10 8.28
N ALA A 33 -0.65 -24.73 8.73
CA ALA A 33 0.32 -24.09 9.62
C ALA A 33 1.01 -22.88 8.94
N ALA A 34 1.36 -23.03 7.66
CA ALA A 34 1.93 -21.92 6.89
C ALA A 34 0.92 -20.74 6.71
N ILE A 35 -0.37 -21.06 6.51
CA ILE A 35 -1.42 -20.02 6.48
C ILE A 35 -1.51 -19.30 7.80
N TRP A 36 -1.53 -20.02 8.93
CA TRP A 36 -1.57 -19.43 10.26
C TRP A 36 -0.39 -18.45 10.48
N GLN A 37 0.84 -18.86 10.12
CA GLN A 37 2.02 -17.99 10.24
C GLN A 37 1.87 -16.71 9.39
N ARG A 38 1.34 -16.82 8.18
CA ARG A 38 1.13 -15.66 7.28
C ARG A 38 0.07 -14.72 7.82
N VAL A 39 -1.02 -15.27 8.35
CA VAL A 39 -2.09 -14.49 9.01
C VAL A 39 -1.53 -13.76 10.23
N GLN A 40 -0.79 -14.46 11.11
CA GLN A 40 -0.15 -13.82 12.27
C GLN A 40 0.78 -12.68 11.84
N TYR A 41 1.55 -12.88 10.77
CA TYR A 41 2.42 -11.83 10.24
C TYR A 41 1.62 -10.63 9.72
N LEU A 42 0.54 -10.83 8.98
CA LEU A 42 -0.35 -9.74 8.53
C LEU A 42 -0.96 -8.97 9.70
N MET A 43 -1.38 -9.67 10.75
CA MET A 43 -1.86 -9.04 11.99
C MET A 43 -0.77 -8.19 12.65
N GLN A 44 0.48 -8.67 12.68
CA GLN A 44 1.63 -7.88 13.17
C GLN A 44 1.92 -6.65 12.32
N LEU A 45 1.61 -6.69 11.01
CA LEU A 45 1.70 -5.52 10.13
C LEU A 45 0.52 -4.54 10.31
N GLY A 46 -0.42 -4.85 11.21
CA GLY A 46 -1.57 -4.00 11.52
C GLY A 46 -2.81 -4.27 10.67
N VAL A 47 -2.84 -5.33 9.87
CA VAL A 47 -4.05 -5.73 9.14
C VAL A 47 -5.08 -6.27 10.14
N PRO A 48 -6.30 -5.69 10.21
CA PRO A 48 -7.33 -6.11 11.16
C PRO A 48 -7.98 -7.42 10.69
N ILE A 49 -7.45 -8.53 11.12
CA ILE A 49 -7.94 -9.87 10.82
C ILE A 49 -8.54 -10.49 12.07
N ALA A 50 -9.82 -10.79 12.04
CA ALA A 50 -10.51 -11.56 13.08
C ALA A 50 -10.41 -13.06 12.80
N THR A 51 -10.24 -13.85 13.86
CA THR A 51 -10.43 -15.30 13.82
C THR A 51 -11.87 -15.59 14.23
N THR A 52 -12.61 -16.28 13.36
CA THR A 52 -14.00 -16.67 13.57
C THR A 52 -14.12 -18.20 13.60
N ASP A 53 -15.29 -18.73 13.95
CA ASP A 53 -15.56 -20.18 13.92
C ASP A 53 -15.40 -20.77 12.51
N THR A 54 -15.60 -19.94 11.48
CA THR A 54 -15.48 -20.33 10.07
C THR A 54 -14.11 -20.06 9.45
N GLY A 55 -13.21 -19.38 10.16
CA GLY A 55 -11.87 -19.09 9.69
C GLY A 55 -11.43 -17.65 9.94
N TYR A 56 -10.61 -17.11 9.03
CA TYR A 56 -10.07 -15.75 9.08
C TYR A 56 -10.90 -14.80 8.24
N ARG A 57 -11.14 -13.61 8.73
CA ARG A 57 -11.84 -12.53 8.01
C ARG A 57 -11.20 -11.20 8.32
N VAL A 58 -10.99 -10.35 7.31
CA VAL A 58 -10.66 -8.94 7.55
C VAL A 58 -11.89 -8.21 8.10
N GLU A 59 -11.69 -7.36 9.11
CA GLU A 59 -12.77 -6.63 9.78
C GLU A 59 -13.29 -5.45 8.96
N VAL A 60 -12.46 -4.95 8.05
CA VAL A 60 -12.80 -3.89 7.09
C VAL A 60 -12.40 -4.33 5.68
N PRO A 61 -13.19 -4.00 4.65
CA PRO A 61 -12.80 -4.30 3.27
C PRO A 61 -11.45 -3.67 2.94
N LEU A 62 -10.56 -4.44 2.30
CA LEU A 62 -9.27 -3.96 1.85
C LEU A 62 -9.33 -3.65 0.36
N TYR A 63 -8.83 -2.49 -0.02
CA TYR A 63 -8.71 -2.09 -1.41
C TYR A 63 -7.25 -2.19 -1.83
N LEU A 64 -6.96 -3.20 -2.64
CA LEU A 64 -5.64 -3.37 -3.24
C LEU A 64 -5.61 -2.63 -4.57
N PRO A 65 -4.59 -1.80 -4.85
CA PRO A 65 -4.52 -1.04 -6.10
C PRO A 65 -4.47 -1.97 -7.31
N ASP A 66 -5.32 -1.71 -8.30
CA ASP A 66 -5.19 -2.33 -9.62
C ASP A 66 -4.14 -1.58 -10.43
N LEU A 67 -2.96 -2.19 -10.54
CA LEU A 67 -1.80 -1.61 -11.21
C LEU A 67 -1.98 -1.44 -12.70
N LYS A 68 -2.73 -2.35 -13.34
CA LYS A 68 -2.99 -2.26 -14.78
C LYS A 68 -3.87 -1.06 -15.07
N CYS A 69 -4.88 -0.83 -14.23
CA CYS A 69 -5.76 0.32 -14.33
C CYS A 69 -4.97 1.62 -14.09
N LEU A 70 -4.17 1.69 -13.03
CA LEU A 70 -3.34 2.87 -12.73
C LEU A 70 -2.32 3.17 -13.84
N ALA A 71 -1.67 2.14 -14.39
CA ALA A 71 -0.71 2.33 -15.48
C ALA A 71 -1.35 2.84 -16.78
N ALA A 72 -2.61 2.49 -17.04
CA ALA A 72 -3.34 2.95 -18.21
C ALA A 72 -3.77 4.43 -18.14
N GLU A 73 -4.00 4.94 -16.93
CA GLU A 73 -4.45 6.32 -16.70
C GLU A 73 -3.31 7.34 -16.62
N LEU A 74 -2.08 6.89 -16.38
CA LEU A 74 -0.94 7.77 -16.19
C LEU A 74 -0.03 7.81 -17.42
N THR A 75 0.43 9.00 -17.78
CA THR A 75 1.28 9.26 -18.96
C THR A 75 2.77 8.97 -18.74
N HIS A 76 3.14 8.54 -17.53
CA HIS A 76 4.51 8.23 -17.15
C HIS A 76 4.58 6.85 -16.49
N PRO A 77 5.76 6.22 -16.39
CA PRO A 77 5.91 4.89 -15.81
C PRO A 77 5.38 4.81 -14.39
N VAL A 78 4.56 3.79 -14.15
CA VAL A 78 4.01 3.45 -12.83
C VAL A 78 4.47 2.06 -12.45
N GLU A 79 5.09 1.98 -11.29
CA GLU A 79 5.50 0.72 -10.68
C GLU A 79 4.70 0.46 -9.43
N CYS A 80 4.43 -0.79 -9.13
CA CYS A 80 3.96 -1.17 -7.82
C CYS A 80 4.71 -2.39 -7.31
N MET A 81 5.25 -2.21 -6.13
CA MET A 81 5.94 -3.26 -5.42
C MET A 81 5.14 -3.60 -4.16
N PRO A 82 4.85 -4.88 -3.88
CA PRO A 82 4.09 -5.26 -2.70
C PRO A 82 4.73 -4.79 -1.39
N GLU A 83 6.07 -4.72 -1.37
CA GLU A 83 6.85 -4.35 -0.19
C GLU A 83 8.15 -3.67 -0.61
N VAL A 84 8.47 -2.55 0.00
CA VAL A 84 9.74 -1.84 -0.15
C VAL A 84 10.23 -1.32 1.20
N ASP A 85 11.49 -0.92 1.29
CA ASP A 85 11.97 -0.23 2.48
C ASP A 85 11.35 1.16 2.58
N SER A 86 11.42 1.96 1.51
CA SER A 86 10.78 3.26 1.39
C SER A 86 10.62 3.62 -0.07
N THR A 87 9.42 3.98 -0.50
CA THR A 87 9.14 4.44 -1.88
C THR A 87 9.96 5.67 -2.24
N ASN A 88 10.07 6.61 -1.32
CA ASN A 88 10.86 7.83 -1.53
C ASN A 88 12.35 7.53 -1.68
N SER A 89 12.92 6.69 -0.81
CA SER A 89 14.34 6.32 -0.89
C SER A 89 14.66 5.58 -2.18
N LEU A 90 13.74 4.76 -2.68
CA LEU A 90 13.92 4.02 -3.92
C LEU A 90 13.91 4.95 -5.15
N LEU A 91 12.97 5.89 -5.20
CA LEU A 91 12.91 6.87 -6.29
C LEU A 91 14.10 7.84 -6.29
N MET A 92 14.62 8.21 -5.12
CA MET A 92 15.80 9.07 -4.99
C MET A 92 17.11 8.44 -5.51
N GLN A 93 17.16 7.11 -5.63
CA GLN A 93 18.28 6.38 -6.21
C GLN A 93 18.20 6.23 -7.74
N GLY A 94 17.11 6.71 -8.33
CA GLY A 94 16.88 6.62 -9.76
C GLY A 94 17.63 7.69 -10.58
N ASP A 95 17.42 7.62 -11.89
CA ASP A 95 18.02 8.49 -12.91
C ASP A 95 17.41 9.90 -13.00
N GLY A 96 16.47 10.22 -12.12
CA GLY A 96 15.72 11.49 -12.13
C GLY A 96 14.59 11.56 -13.15
N SER A 97 14.27 10.46 -13.85
CA SER A 97 13.13 10.43 -14.76
C SER A 97 11.78 10.52 -14.02
N ASP A 98 10.77 11.00 -14.75
CA ASP A 98 9.39 11.03 -14.25
C ASP A 98 8.87 9.61 -14.03
N ARG A 99 8.47 9.27 -12.81
CA ARG A 99 7.90 7.96 -12.47
C ARG A 99 7.16 7.97 -11.15
N THR A 100 6.25 7.04 -11.00
CA THR A 100 5.47 6.82 -9.77
C THR A 100 5.72 5.41 -9.25
N LEU A 101 5.88 5.28 -7.95
CA LEU A 101 6.01 4.02 -7.25
C LEU A 101 4.96 3.93 -6.14
N PHE A 102 4.11 2.90 -6.22
CA PHE A 102 3.19 2.52 -5.15
C PHE A 102 3.67 1.26 -4.43
N THR A 103 3.30 1.14 -3.17
CA THR A 103 3.54 -0.08 -2.37
C THR A 103 2.40 -0.35 -1.42
N LEU A 104 2.22 -1.61 -1.05
CA LEU A 104 1.27 -2.02 0.00
C LEU A 104 1.89 -1.92 1.40
N TYR A 105 3.21 -1.98 1.51
CA TYR A 105 3.90 -1.92 2.80
C TYR A 105 5.30 -1.32 2.69
N GLN A 106 5.65 -0.46 3.63
CA GLN A 106 7.00 0.11 3.79
C GLN A 106 7.61 -0.37 5.10
N LYS A 107 8.77 -1.05 5.03
CA LYS A 107 9.51 -1.52 6.22
C LYS A 107 10.15 -0.38 7.01
N SER A 108 10.57 0.65 6.31
CA SER A 108 11.30 1.80 6.86
C SER A 108 10.65 3.11 6.41
N GLY A 109 9.31 3.17 6.48
CA GLY A 109 8.54 4.37 6.15
C GLY A 109 8.99 5.55 7.01
N ARG A 110 9.17 6.72 6.38
CA ARG A 110 9.70 7.92 7.04
C ARG A 110 8.65 9.00 7.14
N GLY A 111 8.38 9.43 8.35
CA GLY A 111 7.63 10.63 8.66
C GLY A 111 8.54 11.86 8.77
N ARG A 112 7.94 13.03 8.94
CA ARG A 112 8.67 14.29 9.17
C ARG A 112 9.38 14.25 10.52
N ARG A 113 10.52 14.97 10.62
CA ARG A 113 11.33 15.10 11.85
C ARG A 113 11.86 13.75 12.37
N GLY A 114 12.22 12.83 11.47
CA GLY A 114 12.79 11.53 11.83
C GLY A 114 11.80 10.52 12.44
N ARG A 115 10.49 10.81 12.41
CA ARG A 115 9.47 9.86 12.89
C ARG A 115 9.35 8.68 11.93
N THR A 116 9.02 7.51 12.45
CA THR A 116 8.66 6.35 11.64
C THR A 116 7.23 6.51 11.11
N TRP A 117 7.03 6.21 9.83
CA TRP A 117 5.71 6.05 9.26
C TRP A 117 5.34 4.57 9.22
N VAL A 118 4.22 4.21 9.80
CA VAL A 118 3.68 2.85 9.79
C VAL A 118 2.32 2.87 9.14
N GLY A 119 2.11 2.02 8.14
CA GLY A 119 0.83 1.83 7.47
C GLY A 119 0.58 0.35 7.24
N ALA A 120 -0.63 -0.13 7.57
CA ALA A 120 -1.00 -1.51 7.36
C ALA A 120 -1.27 -1.77 5.87
N PRO A 121 -0.86 -2.94 5.33
CA PRO A 121 -1.14 -3.32 3.95
C PRO A 121 -2.63 -3.29 3.62
N GLY A 122 -2.99 -2.62 2.53
CA GLY A 122 -4.38 -2.51 2.08
C GLY A 122 -5.26 -1.49 2.80
N LEU A 123 -4.73 -0.79 3.83
CA LEU A 123 -5.44 0.27 4.56
C LEU A 123 -4.88 1.68 4.30
N CYS A 124 -3.74 1.78 3.68
CA CYS A 124 -3.08 3.05 3.38
C CYS A 124 -2.65 3.11 1.92
N LEU A 125 -2.84 4.26 1.29
CA LEU A 125 -2.21 4.55 0.02
C LEU A 125 -0.78 5.03 0.28
N MET A 126 0.20 4.23 -0.10
CA MET A 126 1.60 4.54 0.05
C MET A 126 2.27 4.62 -1.31
N GLY A 127 2.83 5.79 -1.63
CA GLY A 127 3.49 5.99 -2.90
C GLY A 127 4.39 7.21 -2.90
N SER A 128 5.21 7.31 -3.91
CA SER A 128 6.04 8.47 -4.21
C SER A 128 6.02 8.76 -5.71
N LEU A 129 6.14 10.03 -6.03
CA LEU A 129 6.19 10.53 -7.39
C LEU A 129 7.51 11.29 -7.58
N ALA A 130 8.33 10.85 -8.53
CA ALA A 130 9.47 11.61 -9.03
C ALA A 130 9.05 12.38 -10.28
N ARG A 131 9.36 13.67 -10.31
CA ARG A 131 9.07 14.57 -11.45
C ARG A 131 10.19 15.56 -11.67
N VAL A 132 10.55 15.79 -12.92
CA VAL A 132 11.37 16.92 -13.29
C VAL A 132 10.49 18.16 -13.40
N ILE A 133 10.76 19.18 -12.59
CA ILE A 133 9.92 20.37 -12.52
C ILE A 133 10.79 21.60 -12.81
N ALA A 134 10.39 22.38 -13.82
CA ALA A 134 11.04 23.65 -14.15
C ALA A 134 10.36 24.80 -13.39
N ILE A 135 10.57 24.88 -12.08
CA ILE A 135 10.09 25.99 -11.24
C ILE A 135 11.26 26.65 -10.50
N PRO A 136 11.16 27.95 -10.20
CA PRO A 136 12.17 28.63 -9.38
C PRO A 136 12.31 27.97 -8.01
N ALA A 137 13.53 27.95 -7.44
CA ALA A 137 13.82 27.29 -6.17
C ALA A 137 12.91 27.73 -5.01
N HIS A 138 12.50 29.01 -4.97
CA HIS A 138 11.58 29.53 -3.96
C HIS A 138 10.15 28.93 -4.07
N GLY A 139 9.75 28.47 -5.26
CA GLY A 139 8.45 27.82 -5.48
C GLY A 139 8.38 26.39 -4.96
N ILE A 140 9.52 25.71 -4.80
CA ILE A 140 9.58 24.31 -4.36
C ILE A 140 8.98 24.15 -2.96
N ASN A 141 9.18 25.11 -2.07
CA ASN A 141 8.67 25.05 -0.70
C ASN A 141 7.14 25.11 -0.62
N MET A 142 6.48 25.67 -1.63
CA MET A 142 5.00 25.75 -1.71
C MET A 142 4.38 24.51 -2.35
N LEU A 143 5.16 23.69 -3.04
CA LEU A 143 4.67 22.53 -3.75
C LEU A 143 3.93 21.51 -2.84
N PRO A 144 4.42 21.15 -1.64
CA PRO A 144 3.71 20.23 -0.74
C PRO A 144 2.33 20.77 -0.32
N ILE A 145 2.20 22.07 -0.13
CA ILE A 145 0.92 22.71 0.22
C ILE A 145 -0.04 22.61 -0.97
N GLY A 146 0.42 22.99 -2.17
CA GLY A 146 -0.38 22.90 -3.38
C GLY A 146 -0.86 21.49 -3.69
N VAL A 147 0.00 20.48 -3.53
CA VAL A 147 -0.36 19.06 -3.69
C VAL A 147 -1.38 18.66 -2.62
N GLY A 148 -1.18 19.03 -1.36
CA GLY A 148 -2.11 18.73 -0.27
C GLY A 148 -3.50 19.29 -0.53
N VAL A 149 -3.60 20.56 -0.92
CA VAL A 149 -4.87 21.21 -1.27
C VAL A 149 -5.59 20.46 -2.41
N ARG A 150 -4.85 20.07 -3.46
CA ARG A 150 -5.45 19.31 -4.59
C ARG A 150 -5.96 17.95 -4.17
N ILE A 151 -5.22 17.23 -3.32
CA ILE A 151 -5.66 15.93 -2.77
C ILE A 151 -6.93 16.12 -1.95
N CYS A 152 -6.98 17.11 -1.05
CA CYS A 152 -8.16 17.40 -0.24
C CYS A 152 -9.37 17.75 -1.12
N GLN A 153 -9.21 18.61 -2.14
CA GLN A 153 -10.27 18.96 -3.08
C GLN A 153 -10.82 17.72 -3.80
N TYR A 154 -9.93 16.85 -4.27
CA TYR A 154 -10.31 15.62 -4.95
C TYR A 154 -11.06 14.65 -4.04
N LEU A 155 -10.55 14.40 -2.83
CA LEU A 155 -11.20 13.53 -1.85
C LEU A 155 -12.59 14.06 -1.46
N ASN A 156 -12.73 15.37 -1.21
CA ASN A 156 -14.01 15.99 -0.91
C ASN A 156 -14.99 15.85 -2.09
N ALA A 157 -14.53 15.96 -3.34
CA ALA A 157 -15.36 15.73 -4.52
C ALA A 157 -15.86 14.27 -4.64
N LEU A 158 -15.12 13.33 -4.07
CA LEU A 158 -15.52 11.91 -3.95
C LEU A 158 -16.39 11.63 -2.71
N GLY A 159 -16.76 12.66 -1.94
CA GLY A 159 -17.53 12.49 -0.70
C GLY A 159 -16.73 12.01 0.51
N VAL A 160 -15.40 12.00 0.41
CA VAL A 160 -14.49 11.66 1.51
C VAL A 160 -14.04 12.96 2.19
N PRO A 161 -14.47 13.25 3.44
CA PRO A 161 -14.09 14.49 4.11
C PRO A 161 -12.59 14.52 4.37
N ALA A 162 -11.90 15.53 3.83
CA ALA A 162 -10.46 15.75 4.00
C ALA A 162 -10.19 17.22 4.34
N GLN A 163 -9.22 17.45 5.27
CA GLN A 163 -8.81 18.77 5.75
C GLN A 163 -7.30 18.95 5.59
#